data_e0290a0dbc942170686d936edd8bedd9
#
_entry.id   e0290a0dbc942170686d936edd8bedd9
#
_cell.length_a   1.000
_cell.length_b   1.000
_cell.length_c   1.000
_cell.angle_alpha   90.00
_cell.angle_beta   90.00
_cell.angle_gamma   90.00
#
_symmetry.space_group_name_H-M   'P 1'
#
loop_
_entity.id
_entity.type
_entity.pdbx_description
1 polymer ?
#
loop_
_entity_poly.entity_id
_entity_poly.type
_entity_poly.pdbx_seq_one_letter_code
_entity_poly.pdbx_strand_id
1 'polypeptide(L)'
;PVWGDDYSICCCVSATETGKEMQFFGARANLAKCLLYAINGGVDEKTKQQVGPSYQPITSEYLDYDEVIAKYDKMMDWLAHLYVGTLNMIHYMHDKYYYEAAEMALIDTKVERSFATGIAGFSHVVDSLSAIKYAKVKAIRDEDGITTDFQVEGDFPRYGNDDDRADEIATTLLSTFLEKLKHIHTYRDSKPTTSILTLSLIHIS
;
A
#
# COMPACT_ATOMS: atom_id res chain seq x y z
N PRO A 1 9.25 31.19 11.80
CA PRO A 1 8.81 29.88 11.35
C PRO A 1 7.33 29.89 11.07
N VAL A 2 6.89 29.23 10.02
CA VAL A 2 5.47 29.22 9.60
C VAL A 2 4.57 28.54 10.66
N TRP A 3 5.14 27.66 11.45
CA TRP A 3 4.42 26.81 12.40
C TRP A 3 4.59 27.20 13.87
N GLY A 4 5.50 28.12 14.18
CA GLY A 4 5.71 28.62 15.55
C GLY A 4 6.42 27.68 16.52
N ASP A 5 6.67 26.42 16.13
CA ASP A 5 7.26 25.37 16.94
C ASP A 5 8.47 24.73 16.23
N ASP A 6 9.25 23.96 16.97
CA ASP A 6 10.41 23.25 16.46
C ASP A 6 9.99 21.94 15.81
N TYR A 7 10.25 21.80 14.53
CA TYR A 7 10.03 20.57 13.77
C TYR A 7 11.33 19.87 13.43
N SER A 8 11.32 18.55 13.53
CA SER A 8 12.41 17.70 13.07
C SER A 8 11.91 16.72 12.03
N ILE A 9 12.83 16.15 11.26
CA ILE A 9 12.51 15.08 10.34
C ILE A 9 12.69 13.75 11.07
N CYS A 10 11.57 13.07 11.31
CA CYS A 10 11.55 11.74 11.85
C CYS A 10 11.67 10.72 10.72
N CYS A 11 12.49 9.70 10.89
CA CYS A 11 12.74 8.67 9.88
C CYS A 11 13.29 9.29 8.57
N CYS A 12 12.63 9.06 7.43
CA CYS A 12 13.13 9.48 6.12
C CYS A 12 12.51 10.79 5.63
N VAL A 13 11.24 11.03 5.91
CA VAL A 13 10.46 12.12 5.27
C VAL A 13 9.34 12.69 6.14
N SER A 14 9.13 12.20 7.35
CA SER A 14 8.04 12.66 8.21
C SER A 14 8.49 13.87 9.03
N ALA A 15 7.80 14.99 8.87
CA ALA A 15 7.96 16.11 9.76
C ALA A 15 7.20 15.85 11.06
N THR A 16 7.86 15.97 12.19
CA THR A 16 7.26 15.79 13.52
C THR A 16 7.60 16.98 14.41
N GLU A 17 6.64 17.39 15.23
CA GLU A 17 6.85 18.42 16.24
C GLU A 17 7.70 17.84 17.38
N THR A 18 8.89 18.41 17.56
CA THR A 18 9.86 17.89 18.53
C THR A 18 9.31 17.94 19.94
N GLY A 19 9.31 16.80 20.62
CA GLY A 19 8.87 16.67 22.00
C GLY A 19 7.35 16.49 22.20
N LYS A 20 6.53 16.58 21.13
CA LYS A 20 5.08 16.45 21.22
C LYS A 20 4.51 15.32 20.36
N GLU A 21 5.16 15.02 19.23
CA GLU A 21 4.75 13.99 18.31
C GLU A 21 5.68 12.78 18.37
N MET A 22 5.09 11.60 18.30
CA MET A 22 5.79 10.32 18.21
C MET A 22 5.30 9.56 17.00
N GLN A 23 6.22 9.02 16.20
CA GLN A 23 5.89 8.15 15.10
C GLN A 23 6.24 6.71 15.43
N PHE A 24 5.24 5.83 15.43
CA PHE A 24 5.46 4.40 15.51
C PHE A 24 6.16 3.87 14.26
N PHE A 25 7.01 2.88 14.45
CA PHE A 25 7.66 2.16 13.35
C PHE A 25 6.64 1.74 12.29
N GLY A 26 6.97 2.03 11.04
CA GLY A 26 6.15 1.67 9.88
C GLY A 26 6.80 0.59 9.03
N ALA A 27 5.97 -0.12 8.30
CA ALA A 27 6.37 -1.01 7.22
C ALA A 27 5.71 -0.55 5.93
N ARG A 28 5.86 -1.31 4.84
CA ARG A 28 5.26 -0.97 3.56
C ARG A 28 4.33 -2.07 3.08
N ALA A 29 3.11 -1.68 2.69
CA ALA A 29 2.19 -2.54 1.98
C ALA A 29 2.51 -2.52 0.48
N ASN A 30 2.77 -3.67 -0.11
CA ASN A 30 3.03 -3.79 -1.55
C ASN A 30 1.72 -3.89 -2.33
N LEU A 31 1.24 -2.77 -2.86
CA LEU A 31 -0.01 -2.71 -3.62
C LEU A 31 0.10 -3.41 -4.98
N ALA A 32 1.27 -3.44 -5.61
CA ALA A 32 1.45 -4.14 -6.88
C ALA A 32 1.30 -5.66 -6.72
N LYS A 33 1.86 -6.21 -5.64
CA LYS A 33 1.69 -7.62 -5.32
C LYS A 33 0.24 -7.96 -4.94
N CYS A 34 -0.42 -7.04 -4.24
CA CYS A 34 -1.84 -7.13 -3.92
C CYS A 34 -2.72 -7.20 -5.19
N LEU A 35 -2.40 -6.40 -6.22
CA LEU A 35 -3.11 -6.46 -7.50
C LEU A 35 -2.92 -7.82 -8.18
N LEU A 36 -1.70 -8.36 -8.19
CA LEU A 36 -1.44 -9.68 -8.75
C LEU A 36 -2.19 -10.79 -8.00
N TYR A 37 -2.26 -10.71 -6.67
CA TYR A 37 -3.10 -11.61 -5.87
C TYR A 37 -4.59 -11.46 -6.20
N ALA A 38 -5.06 -10.24 -6.46
CA ALA A 38 -6.45 -10.02 -6.87
C ALA A 38 -6.76 -10.72 -8.19
N ILE A 39 -5.84 -10.70 -9.16
CA ILE A 39 -5.98 -11.39 -10.44
C ILE A 39 -5.95 -12.92 -10.26
N ASN A 40 -5.06 -13.43 -9.42
CA ASN A 40 -4.81 -14.85 -9.21
C ASN A 40 -5.67 -15.50 -8.10
N GLY A 41 -6.72 -14.81 -7.60
CA GLY A 41 -7.58 -15.37 -6.56
C GLY A 41 -6.91 -15.62 -5.22
N GLY A 42 -5.88 -14.83 -4.88
CA GLY A 42 -5.11 -14.90 -3.64
C GLY A 42 -3.89 -15.82 -3.69
N VAL A 43 -3.56 -16.39 -4.85
CA VAL A 43 -2.41 -17.30 -5.03
C VAL A 43 -1.16 -16.51 -5.43
N ASP A 44 -0.04 -16.83 -4.81
CA ASP A 44 1.27 -16.28 -5.16
C ASP A 44 1.85 -16.98 -6.40
N GLU A 45 2.27 -16.21 -7.40
CA GLU A 45 2.75 -16.73 -8.68
C GLU A 45 4.08 -17.49 -8.59
N LYS A 46 4.89 -17.20 -7.56
CA LYS A 46 6.21 -17.83 -7.37
C LYS A 46 6.13 -19.08 -6.52
N THR A 47 5.47 -18.98 -5.37
CA THR A 47 5.40 -20.08 -4.41
C THR A 47 4.23 -21.02 -4.66
N LYS A 48 3.26 -20.61 -5.49
CA LYS A 48 2.00 -21.34 -5.76
C LYS A 48 1.14 -21.57 -4.53
N GLN A 49 1.38 -20.83 -3.47
CA GLN A 49 0.65 -20.94 -2.22
C GLN A 49 -0.50 -19.93 -2.17
N GLN A 50 -1.59 -20.33 -1.51
CA GLN A 50 -2.66 -19.41 -1.16
C GLN A 50 -2.18 -18.48 -0.05
N VAL A 51 -1.99 -17.21 -0.39
CA VAL A 51 -1.50 -16.17 0.54
C VAL A 51 -2.63 -15.26 1.00
N GLY A 52 -3.47 -14.84 0.08
CA GLY A 52 -4.65 -14.00 0.34
C GLY A 52 -5.93 -14.80 0.49
N PRO A 53 -7.07 -14.11 0.67
CA PRO A 53 -8.39 -14.76 0.63
C PRO A 53 -8.60 -15.51 -0.67
N SER A 54 -9.14 -16.73 -0.56
CA SER A 54 -9.42 -17.56 -1.74
C SER A 54 -10.75 -17.12 -2.38
N TYR A 55 -10.71 -16.77 -3.66
CA TYR A 55 -11.88 -16.57 -4.51
C TYR A 55 -11.55 -16.90 -5.96
N GLN A 56 -12.57 -16.87 -6.81
CA GLN A 56 -12.40 -17.21 -8.23
C GLN A 56 -11.38 -16.27 -8.89
N PRO A 57 -10.27 -16.79 -9.44
CA PRO A 57 -9.31 -15.99 -10.20
C PRO A 57 -9.93 -15.43 -11.48
N ILE A 58 -9.29 -14.43 -12.08
CA ILE A 58 -9.67 -13.95 -13.41
C ILE A 58 -9.15 -14.95 -14.44
N THR A 59 -10.05 -15.54 -15.20
CA THR A 59 -9.69 -16.58 -16.19
C THR A 59 -9.80 -16.09 -17.64
N SER A 60 -10.37 -14.90 -17.87
CA SER A 60 -10.46 -14.27 -19.20
C SER A 60 -9.05 -14.05 -19.78
N GLU A 61 -8.94 -14.20 -21.10
CA GLU A 61 -7.66 -14.00 -21.82
C GLU A 61 -7.19 -12.54 -21.72
N TYR A 62 -8.11 -11.61 -21.87
CA TYR A 62 -7.89 -10.17 -21.68
C TYR A 62 -8.53 -9.72 -20.37
N LEU A 63 -7.84 -8.84 -19.65
CA LEU A 63 -8.33 -8.30 -18.41
C LEU A 63 -9.39 -7.23 -18.65
N ASP A 64 -10.49 -7.33 -17.92
CA ASP A 64 -11.53 -6.31 -17.84
C ASP A 64 -11.29 -5.41 -16.63
N TYR A 65 -11.36 -4.09 -16.85
CA TYR A 65 -11.03 -3.11 -15.82
C TYR A 65 -11.97 -3.19 -14.62
N ASP A 66 -13.28 -3.29 -14.85
CA ASP A 66 -14.27 -3.29 -13.77
C ASP A 66 -14.18 -4.58 -12.94
N GLU A 67 -13.94 -5.73 -13.59
CA GLU A 67 -13.69 -6.98 -12.90
C GLU A 67 -12.43 -6.92 -12.04
N VAL A 68 -11.33 -6.39 -12.60
CA VAL A 68 -10.06 -6.24 -11.88
C VAL A 68 -10.22 -5.34 -10.67
N ILE A 69 -10.83 -4.16 -10.83
CA ILE A 69 -11.04 -3.20 -9.73
C ILE A 69 -11.92 -3.82 -8.63
N ALA A 70 -12.98 -4.52 -8.98
CA ALA A 70 -13.88 -5.14 -7.99
C ALA A 70 -13.16 -6.22 -7.15
N LYS A 71 -12.27 -7.00 -7.75
CA LYS A 71 -11.46 -8.00 -7.04
C LYS A 71 -10.32 -7.34 -6.25
N TYR A 72 -9.72 -6.33 -6.83
CA TYR A 72 -8.63 -5.59 -6.18
C TYR A 72 -9.10 -4.85 -4.94
N ASP A 73 -10.28 -4.24 -4.99
CA ASP A 73 -10.88 -3.56 -3.83
C ASP A 73 -11.03 -4.50 -2.63
N LYS A 74 -11.56 -5.72 -2.86
CA LYS A 74 -11.66 -6.76 -1.82
C LYS A 74 -10.30 -7.23 -1.31
N MET A 75 -9.32 -7.34 -2.19
CA MET A 75 -7.97 -7.73 -1.79
C MET A 75 -7.28 -6.63 -0.98
N MET A 76 -7.55 -5.36 -1.30
CA MET A 76 -7.07 -4.22 -0.51
C MET A 76 -7.69 -4.18 0.89
N ASP A 77 -8.96 -4.57 1.07
CA ASP A 77 -9.57 -4.71 2.40
C ASP A 77 -8.81 -5.72 3.25
N TRP A 78 -8.57 -6.89 2.69
CA TRP A 78 -7.77 -7.92 3.38
C TRP A 78 -6.37 -7.44 3.71
N LEU A 79 -5.69 -6.80 2.74
CA LEU A 79 -4.34 -6.27 2.94
C LEU A 79 -4.31 -5.21 4.04
N ALA A 80 -5.30 -4.30 4.09
CA ALA A 80 -5.40 -3.27 5.11
C ALA A 80 -5.51 -3.88 6.51
N HIS A 81 -6.37 -4.88 6.68
CA HIS A 81 -6.52 -5.58 7.95
C HIS A 81 -5.26 -6.35 8.36
N LEU A 82 -4.65 -7.08 7.43
CA LEU A 82 -3.38 -7.78 7.66
C LEU A 82 -2.27 -6.80 8.05
N TYR A 83 -2.15 -5.71 7.32
CA TYR A 83 -1.12 -4.71 7.50
C TYR A 83 -1.22 -4.01 8.86
N VAL A 84 -2.39 -3.45 9.18
CA VAL A 84 -2.62 -2.78 10.47
C VAL A 84 -2.53 -3.77 11.62
N GLY A 85 -3.11 -4.95 11.48
CA GLY A 85 -3.04 -6.00 12.51
C GLY A 85 -1.61 -6.44 12.81
N THR A 86 -0.78 -6.59 11.78
CA THR A 86 0.64 -6.93 11.92
C THR A 86 1.42 -5.81 12.62
N LEU A 87 1.21 -4.56 12.20
CA LEU A 87 1.85 -3.41 12.83
C LEU A 87 1.41 -3.25 14.29
N ASN A 88 0.13 -3.43 14.59
CA ASN A 88 -0.37 -3.40 15.97
C ASN A 88 0.34 -4.44 16.85
N MET A 89 0.56 -5.65 16.33
CA MET A 89 1.31 -6.69 17.03
C MET A 89 2.77 -6.28 17.26
N ILE A 90 3.42 -5.73 16.26
CA ILE A 90 4.82 -5.27 16.34
C ILE A 90 4.92 -4.16 17.39
N HIS A 91 4.04 -3.17 17.36
CA HIS A 91 4.05 -2.07 18.34
C HIS A 91 3.78 -2.56 19.76
N TYR A 92 2.81 -3.46 19.93
CA TYR A 92 2.57 -4.09 21.21
C TYR A 92 3.81 -4.84 21.74
N MET A 93 4.50 -5.58 20.88
CA MET A 93 5.71 -6.31 21.28
C MET A 93 6.87 -5.38 21.62
N HIS A 94 7.05 -4.29 20.87
CA HIS A 94 8.03 -3.26 21.21
C HIS A 94 7.72 -2.65 22.58
N ASP A 95 6.47 -2.29 22.80
CA ASP A 95 6.04 -1.62 24.02
C ASP A 95 6.12 -2.54 25.26
N LYS A 96 5.86 -3.84 25.06
CA LYS A 96 6.09 -4.87 26.10
C LYS A 96 7.54 -4.86 26.64
N TYR A 97 8.50 -4.45 25.82
CA TYR A 97 9.91 -4.34 26.18
C TYR A 97 10.34 -2.87 26.40
N TYR A 98 9.42 -2.02 26.81
CA TYR A 98 9.65 -0.62 27.20
C TYR A 98 10.10 0.30 26.08
N TYR A 99 9.90 -0.03 24.83
CA TYR A 99 10.28 0.81 23.70
C TYR A 99 9.60 2.18 23.76
N GLU A 100 8.26 2.21 23.85
CA GLU A 100 7.53 3.48 23.95
C GLU A 100 7.88 4.25 25.21
N ALA A 101 8.00 3.58 26.35
CA ALA A 101 8.34 4.23 27.60
C ALA A 101 9.73 4.91 27.55
N ALA A 102 10.68 4.32 26.83
CA ALA A 102 12.00 4.93 26.60
C ALA A 102 11.91 6.16 25.70
N GLU A 103 11.16 6.07 24.61
CA GLU A 103 10.92 7.20 23.70
C GLU A 103 10.16 8.33 24.40
N MET A 104 9.14 8.00 25.17
CA MET A 104 8.28 8.95 25.91
C MET A 104 8.99 9.66 27.05
N ALA A 105 10.12 9.17 27.52
CA ALA A 105 10.93 9.84 28.54
C ALA A 105 11.45 11.22 28.10
N LEU A 106 11.48 11.47 26.79
CA LEU A 106 11.96 12.73 26.18
C LEU A 106 10.82 13.56 25.57
N ILE A 107 9.58 13.16 25.75
CA ILE A 107 8.41 13.75 25.10
C ILE A 107 7.47 14.37 26.14
N ASP A 108 6.72 15.36 25.73
CA ASP A 108 5.75 16.07 26.57
C ASP A 108 4.62 15.14 27.06
N THR A 109 3.89 15.58 28.08
CA THR A 109 2.79 14.82 28.69
C THR A 109 1.61 14.59 27.74
N LYS A 110 1.44 15.46 26.74
CA LYS A 110 0.40 15.32 25.72
C LYS A 110 1.03 14.91 24.38
N VAL A 111 1.09 13.61 24.16
CA VAL A 111 1.71 13.03 22.97
C VAL A 111 0.70 12.76 21.87
N GLU A 112 0.98 13.26 20.67
CA GLU A 112 0.31 12.82 19.45
C GLU A 112 1.06 11.66 18.83
N ARG A 113 0.35 10.54 18.59
CA ARG A 113 0.95 9.33 18.00
C ARG A 113 0.57 9.20 16.53
N SER A 114 1.57 9.10 15.67
CA SER A 114 1.43 8.78 14.27
C SER A 114 1.72 7.30 14.03
N PHE A 115 0.92 6.68 13.16
CA PHE A 115 1.04 5.30 12.73
C PHE A 115 1.52 5.30 11.29
N ALA A 116 2.79 5.05 11.05
CA ALA A 116 3.38 5.17 9.73
C ALA A 116 2.93 4.03 8.82
N THR A 117 2.09 4.35 7.84
CA THR A 117 1.60 3.43 6.82
C THR A 117 2.25 3.75 5.48
N GLY A 118 3.22 2.95 5.05
CA GLY A 118 3.92 3.12 3.78
C GLY A 118 3.31 2.29 2.66
N ILE A 119 3.37 2.80 1.44
CA ILE A 119 2.95 2.11 0.22
C ILE A 119 4.17 1.86 -0.66
N ALA A 120 4.32 0.62 -1.15
CA ALA A 120 5.28 0.23 -2.16
C ALA A 120 4.57 -0.22 -3.45
N GLY A 121 5.24 -0.05 -4.60
CA GLY A 121 4.72 -0.45 -5.90
C GLY A 121 3.60 0.44 -6.44
N PHE A 122 3.46 1.66 -5.92
CA PHE A 122 2.35 2.54 -6.27
C PHE A 122 2.29 2.89 -7.75
N SER A 123 3.40 3.36 -8.35
CA SER A 123 3.45 3.68 -9.77
C SER A 123 3.18 2.46 -10.66
N HIS A 124 3.68 1.29 -10.27
CA HIS A 124 3.40 0.05 -11.00
C HIS A 124 1.91 -0.30 -11.03
N VAL A 125 1.22 -0.11 -9.90
CA VAL A 125 -0.22 -0.35 -9.85
C VAL A 125 -0.98 0.65 -10.71
N VAL A 126 -0.62 1.94 -10.61
CA VAL A 126 -1.27 2.99 -11.42
C VAL A 126 -1.10 2.70 -12.90
N ASP A 127 0.13 2.39 -13.34
CA ASP A 127 0.41 2.04 -14.73
C ASP A 127 -0.31 0.76 -15.17
N SER A 128 -0.36 -0.25 -14.31
CA SER A 128 -1.09 -1.50 -14.60
C SER A 128 -2.59 -1.26 -14.77
N LEU A 129 -3.20 -0.51 -13.86
CA LEU A 129 -4.62 -0.16 -13.95
C LEU A 129 -4.92 0.73 -15.15
N SER A 130 -4.02 1.66 -15.46
CA SER A 130 -4.10 2.49 -16.66
C SER A 130 -4.01 1.64 -17.93
N ALA A 131 -3.07 0.71 -18.00
CA ALA A 131 -2.95 -0.20 -19.14
C ALA A 131 -4.22 -1.05 -19.31
N ILE A 132 -4.78 -1.60 -18.23
CA ILE A 132 -6.02 -2.39 -18.28
C ILE A 132 -7.21 -1.54 -18.71
N LYS A 133 -7.26 -0.26 -18.31
CA LYS A 133 -8.37 0.65 -18.64
C LYS A 133 -8.32 1.19 -20.08
N TYR A 134 -7.12 1.49 -20.60
CA TYR A 134 -6.96 2.24 -21.85
C TYR A 134 -6.30 1.45 -22.98
N ALA A 135 -5.72 0.29 -22.69
CA ALA A 135 -5.13 -0.61 -23.69
C ALA A 135 -5.75 -2.01 -23.60
N LYS A 136 -5.20 -2.97 -24.32
CA LYS A 136 -5.58 -4.37 -24.19
C LYS A 136 -4.47 -5.12 -23.44
N VAL A 137 -4.81 -5.67 -22.30
CA VAL A 137 -3.87 -6.44 -21.48
C VAL A 137 -4.24 -7.89 -21.50
N LYS A 138 -3.39 -8.71 -22.11
CA LYS A 138 -3.51 -10.17 -22.13
C LYS A 138 -2.76 -10.76 -20.94
N ALA A 139 -3.43 -11.59 -20.16
CA ALA A 139 -2.82 -12.32 -19.06
C ALA A 139 -2.15 -13.60 -19.57
N ILE A 140 -0.85 -13.75 -19.28
CA ILE A 140 -0.08 -14.94 -19.61
C ILE A 140 -0.04 -15.83 -18.37
N ARG A 141 -0.53 -17.06 -18.53
CA ARG A 141 -0.69 -18.04 -17.46
C ARG A 141 0.23 -19.22 -17.65
N ASP A 142 0.67 -19.76 -16.54
CA ASP A 142 1.41 -21.02 -16.52
C ASP A 142 0.48 -22.25 -16.62
N GLU A 143 1.06 -23.45 -16.48
CA GLU A 143 0.36 -24.73 -16.57
C GLU A 143 -0.71 -24.90 -15.48
N ASP A 144 -0.56 -24.21 -14.35
CA ASP A 144 -1.52 -24.21 -13.23
C ASP A 144 -2.64 -23.16 -13.40
N GLY A 145 -2.60 -22.39 -14.49
CA GLY A 145 -3.55 -21.32 -14.77
C GLY A 145 -3.28 -20.03 -13.98
N ILE A 146 -2.13 -19.91 -13.33
CA ILE A 146 -1.73 -18.75 -12.56
C ILE A 146 -1.10 -17.72 -13.49
N THR A 147 -1.57 -16.48 -13.42
CA THR A 147 -0.99 -15.36 -14.19
C THR A 147 0.40 -15.04 -13.67
N THR A 148 1.38 -15.14 -14.56
CA THR A 148 2.81 -14.90 -14.27
C THR A 148 3.40 -13.73 -15.05
N ASP A 149 2.75 -13.33 -16.15
CA ASP A 149 3.20 -12.23 -17.01
C ASP A 149 2.03 -11.58 -17.74
N PHE A 150 2.28 -10.45 -18.39
CA PHE A 150 1.28 -9.68 -19.14
C PHE A 150 1.83 -9.18 -20.47
N GLN A 151 1.01 -9.26 -21.49
CA GLN A 151 1.29 -8.63 -22.79
C GLN A 151 0.33 -7.46 -22.98
N VAL A 152 0.88 -6.28 -23.25
CA VAL A 152 0.09 -5.06 -23.47
C VAL A 152 0.11 -4.71 -24.94
N GLU A 153 -1.07 -4.51 -25.51
CA GLU A 153 -1.28 -4.05 -26.90
C GLU A 153 -1.95 -2.67 -26.87
N GLY A 154 -1.31 -1.68 -27.48
CA GLY A 154 -1.77 -0.30 -27.52
C GLY A 154 -0.99 0.60 -26.56
N ASP A 155 -1.35 1.89 -26.58
CA ASP A 155 -0.76 2.91 -25.74
C ASP A 155 -1.69 3.28 -24.58
N PHE A 156 -1.13 3.71 -23.47
CA PHE A 156 -1.87 4.08 -22.26
C PHE A 156 -1.16 5.19 -21.49
N PRO A 157 -1.90 6.02 -20.73
CA PRO A 157 -1.33 7.05 -19.87
C PRO A 157 -0.44 6.43 -18.78
N ARG A 158 0.73 7.01 -18.55
CA ARG A 158 1.68 6.54 -17.53
C ARG A 158 1.79 7.54 -16.41
N TYR A 159 1.86 7.03 -15.19
CA TYR A 159 2.00 7.84 -13.99
C TYR A 159 3.32 8.64 -14.00
N GLY A 160 3.24 9.90 -13.56
CA GLY A 160 4.39 10.81 -13.48
C GLY A 160 4.69 11.58 -14.77
N ASN A 161 3.81 11.53 -15.77
CA ASN A 161 3.93 12.25 -17.05
C ASN A 161 2.90 13.39 -17.20
N ASP A 162 2.33 13.88 -16.10
CA ASP A 162 1.34 14.97 -16.10
C ASP A 162 0.12 14.65 -17.01
N ASP A 163 -0.41 13.43 -16.87
CA ASP A 163 -1.61 12.98 -17.58
C ASP A 163 -2.75 12.77 -16.57
N ASP A 164 -3.77 13.62 -16.66
CA ASP A 164 -4.92 13.61 -15.74
C ASP A 164 -5.58 12.23 -15.59
N ARG A 165 -5.57 11.41 -16.64
CA ARG A 165 -6.17 10.06 -16.61
C ARG A 165 -5.42 9.10 -15.70
N ALA A 166 -4.08 9.18 -15.70
CA ALA A 166 -3.23 8.40 -14.79
C ALA A 166 -3.29 8.96 -13.37
N ASP A 167 -3.32 10.27 -13.23
CA ASP A 167 -3.38 10.95 -11.94
C ASP A 167 -4.72 10.74 -11.23
N GLU A 168 -5.84 10.64 -11.97
CA GLU A 168 -7.14 10.27 -11.42
C GLU A 168 -7.11 8.84 -10.83
N ILE A 169 -6.51 7.88 -11.54
CA ILE A 169 -6.33 6.51 -11.03
C ILE A 169 -5.48 6.52 -9.77
N ALA A 170 -4.37 7.27 -9.77
CA ALA A 170 -3.47 7.38 -8.64
C ALA A 170 -4.17 7.97 -7.40
N THR A 171 -4.88 9.07 -7.57
CA THR A 171 -5.61 9.75 -6.51
C THR A 171 -6.72 8.86 -5.93
N THR A 172 -7.47 8.19 -6.80
CA THR A 172 -8.53 7.27 -6.40
C THR A 172 -7.97 6.08 -5.61
N LEU A 173 -6.92 5.46 -6.12
CA LEU A 173 -6.26 4.33 -5.46
C LEU A 173 -5.75 4.70 -4.07
N LEU A 174 -5.05 5.83 -3.98
CA LEU A 174 -4.50 6.31 -2.70
C LEU A 174 -5.61 6.59 -1.69
N SER A 175 -6.65 7.32 -2.11
CA SER A 175 -7.78 7.67 -1.25
C SER A 175 -8.52 6.42 -0.78
N THR A 176 -8.78 5.47 -1.67
CA THR A 176 -9.44 4.21 -1.33
C THR A 176 -8.66 3.42 -0.29
N PHE A 177 -7.36 3.25 -0.49
CA PHE A 177 -6.54 2.50 0.48
C PHE A 177 -6.43 3.21 1.83
N LEU A 178 -6.27 4.54 1.82
CA LEU A 178 -6.26 5.35 3.04
C LEU A 178 -7.55 5.23 3.85
N GLU A 179 -8.70 5.31 3.19
CA GLU A 179 -9.99 5.15 3.89
C GLU A 179 -10.11 3.76 4.52
N LYS A 180 -9.69 2.71 3.82
CA LYS A 180 -9.66 1.36 4.39
C LYS A 180 -8.79 1.28 5.66
N LEU A 181 -7.62 1.91 5.65
CA LEU A 181 -6.73 1.94 6.83
C LEU A 181 -7.34 2.71 8.01
N LYS A 182 -8.02 3.85 7.77
CA LYS A 182 -8.64 4.68 8.81
C LYS A 182 -9.77 3.99 9.57
N HIS A 183 -10.42 3.01 8.96
CA HIS A 183 -11.51 2.26 9.60
C HIS A 183 -11.03 1.15 10.54
N ILE A 184 -9.73 0.88 10.59
CA ILE A 184 -9.15 -0.19 11.41
C ILE A 184 -8.51 0.44 12.64
N HIS A 185 -8.84 -0.12 13.82
CA HIS A 185 -8.26 0.33 15.09
C HIS A 185 -6.74 0.15 15.11
N THR A 186 -6.03 1.21 15.39
CA THR A 186 -4.58 1.25 15.50
C THR A 186 -4.11 1.17 16.94
N TYR A 187 -2.91 0.67 17.16
CA TYR A 187 -2.32 0.59 18.50
C TYR A 187 -2.26 1.98 19.15
N ARG A 188 -2.82 2.08 20.36
CA ARG A 188 -2.94 3.32 21.15
C ARG A 188 -3.63 4.47 20.42
N ASP A 189 -4.60 4.17 19.58
CA ASP A 189 -5.37 5.15 18.82
C ASP A 189 -4.50 6.11 17.98
N SER A 190 -3.35 5.63 17.52
CA SER A 190 -2.43 6.40 16.70
C SER A 190 -3.02 6.72 15.32
N LYS A 191 -2.74 7.92 14.81
CA LYS A 191 -3.28 8.41 13.53
C LYS A 191 -2.52 7.79 12.36
N PRO A 192 -3.18 7.05 11.43
CA PRO A 192 -2.52 6.57 10.22
C PRO A 192 -1.99 7.73 9.38
N THR A 193 -0.71 7.67 9.03
CA THR A 193 -0.06 8.61 8.12
C THR A 193 0.54 7.82 6.97
N THR A 194 0.21 8.20 5.74
CA THR A 194 0.65 7.43 4.57
C THR A 194 1.76 8.13 3.83
N SER A 195 2.79 7.36 3.49
CA SER A 195 3.87 7.80 2.60
C SER A 195 3.98 6.86 1.40
N ILE A 196 4.23 7.45 0.24
CA ILE A 196 4.47 6.72 -1.00
C ILE A 196 5.97 6.68 -1.23
N LEU A 197 6.54 5.50 -1.41
CA LEU A 197 7.94 5.31 -1.73
C LEU A 197 8.08 4.74 -3.13
N THR A 198 8.70 5.55 -3.97
CA THR A 198 8.96 5.21 -5.38
C THR A 198 10.35 4.63 -5.62
N LEU A 199 11.23 4.69 -4.62
CA LEU A 199 12.64 4.33 -4.74
C LEU A 199 12.92 2.85 -5.08
N SER A 200 11.96 1.97 -4.87
CA SER A 200 12.11 0.54 -5.22
C SER A 200 12.00 0.24 -6.71
N LEU A 201 11.73 1.24 -7.53
CA LEU A 201 11.42 1.09 -8.94
C LEU A 201 12.63 1.21 -9.87
N ILE A 202 13.73 1.72 -9.35
CA ILE A 202 14.94 2.02 -10.16
C ILE A 202 15.73 0.75 -10.53
N HIS A 203 15.42 -0.38 -9.91
CA HIS A 203 16.19 -1.61 -10.06
C HIS A 203 15.47 -2.75 -10.80
N ILE A 204 14.36 -2.45 -11.47
CA ILE A 204 13.61 -3.43 -12.25
C ILE A 204 13.68 -3.07 -13.74
N SER A 205 14.86 -2.80 -14.22
CA SER A 205 15.15 -2.74 -15.66
C SER A 205 16.10 -3.87 -16.02
#